data_8680dde16949587083db6dd7d3b8628c
#
_entry.id   8680dde16949587083db6dd7d3b8628c
#
_cell.length_a   1.000
_cell.length_b   1.000
_cell.length_c   1.000
_cell.angle_alpha   90.00
_cell.angle_beta   90.00
_cell.angle_gamma   90.00
#
_symmetry.space_group_name_H-M   'P 1'
#
loop_
_entity.id
_entity.type
_entity.pdbx_description
1 polymer ?
#
loop_
_entity_poly.entity_id
_entity_poly.type
_entity_poly.pdbx_seq_one_letter_code
_entity_poly.pdbx_strand_id
1 'polypeptide(L)'
;RGHLRTNAVGTNLNREWATPSKEKSPEVLYVLNAMSEIGVDMYLDLHGDEALPYNFVAGSEGNPSYNDTIKMLENTFKDALLNATPEFQDEFGYDKDEPGKANLTVASNAVGEKFKCMAYTVEMPFKDNADVPDDIYGWSVQRSRQLGEDLLIGVNAVVKKLKASEQ
;
A
#
# COMPACT_ATOMS: atom_id res chain seq x y z
N ARG A 1 10.26 15.37 17.69
CA ARG A 1 8.95 14.75 17.48
C ARG A 1 8.57 14.91 16.01
N GLY A 2 8.27 13.81 15.29
CA GLY A 2 7.74 13.85 13.94
C GLY A 2 6.22 14.02 13.94
N HIS A 3 5.67 14.55 12.86
CA HIS A 3 4.24 14.67 12.61
C HIS A 3 3.94 14.19 11.19
N LEU A 4 2.76 13.64 10.96
CA LEU A 4 2.40 12.94 9.73
C LEU A 4 3.44 11.84 9.43
N ARG A 5 4.03 11.85 8.25
CA ARG A 5 5.07 10.91 7.82
C ARG A 5 6.52 11.40 8.06
N THR A 6 6.71 12.43 8.90
CA THR A 6 8.04 12.95 9.20
C THR A 6 8.60 12.35 10.49
N ASN A 7 9.91 12.07 10.51
CA ASN A 7 10.61 11.65 11.69
C ASN A 7 11.10 12.86 12.54
N ALA A 8 11.87 12.59 13.60
CA ALA A 8 12.32 13.62 14.54
C ALA A 8 13.28 14.66 13.95
N VAL A 9 13.93 14.37 12.83
CA VAL A 9 14.79 15.33 12.10
C VAL A 9 14.06 16.06 10.98
N GLY A 10 12.72 15.84 10.85
CA GLY A 10 11.88 16.51 9.88
C GLY A 10 11.87 15.89 8.48
N THR A 11 12.48 14.72 8.32
CA THR A 11 12.51 14.02 7.04
C THR A 11 11.18 13.33 6.76
N ASN A 12 10.61 13.54 5.57
CA ASN A 12 9.45 12.79 5.10
C ASN A 12 9.87 11.37 4.72
N LEU A 13 9.59 10.39 5.58
CA LEU A 13 10.03 9.02 5.40
C LEU A 13 9.49 8.38 4.12
N ASN A 14 8.29 8.75 3.67
CA ASN A 14 7.74 8.24 2.41
C ASN A 14 8.29 8.99 1.16
N ARG A 15 9.48 9.56 1.26
CA ARG A 15 10.28 10.12 0.15
C ARG A 15 11.74 9.67 0.22
N GLU A 16 12.08 8.74 1.11
CA GLU A 16 13.44 8.29 1.35
C GLU A 16 13.71 6.85 0.85
N TRP A 17 12.71 6.18 0.30
CA TRP A 17 12.84 4.74 -0.01
C TRP A 17 13.81 4.41 -1.14
N ALA A 18 14.07 5.35 -2.06
CA ALA A 18 15.07 5.15 -3.12
C ALA A 18 16.52 5.18 -2.59
N THR A 19 16.82 6.06 -1.62
CA THR A 19 18.17 6.29 -1.12
C THR A 19 18.18 6.65 0.37
N PRO A 20 17.74 5.72 1.25
CA PRO A 20 17.72 6.01 2.69
C PRO A 20 19.11 6.14 3.30
N SER A 21 19.25 6.93 4.36
CA SER A 21 20.51 7.12 5.07
C SER A 21 20.35 7.02 6.58
N LYS A 22 21.46 6.76 7.28
CA LYS A 22 21.47 6.73 8.77
C LYS A 22 21.13 8.07 9.39
N GLU A 23 21.48 9.15 8.71
CA GLU A 23 21.33 10.51 9.20
C GLU A 23 19.92 11.05 9.03
N LYS A 24 19.25 10.70 7.92
CA LYS A 24 17.94 11.25 7.56
C LYS A 24 16.79 10.31 7.80
N SER A 25 16.97 9.03 7.47
CA SER A 25 15.89 8.03 7.42
C SER A 25 16.34 6.65 7.90
N PRO A 26 16.94 6.54 9.11
CA PRO A 26 17.40 5.26 9.64
C PRO A 26 16.29 4.23 9.72
N GLU A 27 15.04 4.66 9.97
CA GLU A 27 13.86 3.80 9.99
C GLU A 27 13.69 3.05 8.66
N VAL A 28 13.72 3.77 7.55
CA VAL A 28 13.59 3.19 6.20
C VAL A 28 14.81 2.32 5.87
N LEU A 29 16.01 2.80 6.20
CA LEU A 29 17.25 2.06 5.94
C LEU A 29 17.25 0.67 6.58
N TYR A 30 16.91 0.61 7.88
CA TYR A 30 16.90 -0.67 8.60
C TYR A 30 15.77 -1.61 8.14
N VAL A 31 14.60 -1.08 7.80
CA VAL A 31 13.51 -1.86 7.23
C VAL A 31 13.91 -2.45 5.88
N LEU A 32 14.48 -1.64 4.97
CA LEU A 32 14.94 -2.13 3.66
C LEU A 32 16.09 -3.15 3.77
N ASN A 33 16.98 -3.00 4.77
CA ASN A 33 18.03 -3.99 5.02
C ASN A 33 17.42 -5.32 5.46
N ALA A 34 16.50 -5.32 6.42
CA ALA A 34 15.79 -6.53 6.86
C ALA A 34 15.03 -7.20 5.72
N MET A 35 14.29 -6.41 4.91
CA MET A 35 13.61 -6.92 3.72
C MET A 35 14.60 -7.53 2.71
N SER A 36 15.81 -6.97 2.57
CA SER A 36 16.83 -7.47 1.64
C SER A 36 17.46 -8.80 2.11
N GLU A 37 17.46 -9.04 3.43
CA GLU A 37 17.94 -10.29 4.01
C GLU A 37 16.94 -11.45 3.88
N ILE A 38 15.63 -11.16 4.01
CA ILE A 38 14.58 -12.19 4.05
C ILE A 38 13.80 -12.32 2.74
N GLY A 39 13.85 -11.32 1.85
CA GLY A 39 13.01 -11.23 0.66
C GLY A 39 11.63 -10.62 0.94
N VAL A 40 10.91 -10.24 -0.13
CA VAL A 40 9.53 -9.73 -0.06
C VAL A 40 8.73 -10.28 -1.23
N ASP A 41 7.69 -11.06 -0.95
CA ASP A 41 6.80 -11.62 -1.96
C ASP A 41 5.56 -10.74 -2.21
N MET A 42 5.18 -9.94 -1.21
CA MET A 42 4.07 -8.99 -1.26
C MET A 42 4.29 -7.88 -0.24
N TYR A 43 3.87 -6.66 -0.57
CA TYR A 43 3.99 -5.49 0.30
C TYR A 43 2.69 -4.69 0.37
N LEU A 44 2.29 -4.33 1.58
CA LEU A 44 1.17 -3.41 1.85
C LEU A 44 1.66 -2.28 2.75
N ASP A 45 1.48 -1.04 2.31
CA ASP A 45 1.77 0.18 3.06
C ASP A 45 0.45 0.84 3.48
N LEU A 46 0.15 0.84 4.79
CA LEU A 46 -1.15 1.29 5.30
C LEU A 46 -1.10 2.77 5.64
N HIS A 47 -1.92 3.55 4.98
CA HIS A 47 -2.00 5.00 5.08
C HIS A 47 -3.40 5.50 5.43
N GLY A 48 -3.50 6.80 5.67
CA GLY A 48 -4.75 7.54 5.70
C GLY A 48 -4.66 8.75 4.79
N ASP A 49 -5.70 8.99 3.99
CA ASP A 49 -5.81 10.10 3.07
C ASP A 49 -6.67 11.22 3.63
N GLU A 50 -6.16 12.45 3.56
CA GLU A 50 -6.86 13.65 4.03
C GLU A 50 -7.86 14.21 3.02
N ALA A 51 -7.77 13.83 1.75
CA ALA A 51 -8.52 14.42 0.65
C ALA A 51 -9.65 13.51 0.16
N LEU A 52 -9.38 12.24 -0.06
CA LEU A 52 -10.33 11.28 -0.63
C LEU A 52 -11.10 10.56 0.48
N PRO A 53 -12.45 10.63 0.47
CA PRO A 53 -13.28 10.01 1.49
C PRO A 53 -13.60 8.53 1.16
N TYR A 54 -12.58 7.74 0.81
CA TYR A 54 -12.75 6.35 0.36
C TYR A 54 -11.66 5.45 0.94
N ASN A 55 -11.96 4.15 1.04
CA ASN A 55 -10.94 3.13 1.13
C ASN A 55 -10.56 2.68 -0.28
N PHE A 56 -9.29 2.78 -0.62
CA PHE A 56 -8.79 2.39 -1.92
C PHE A 56 -7.33 1.90 -1.85
N VAL A 57 -6.83 1.39 -2.96
CA VAL A 57 -5.43 1.02 -3.11
C VAL A 57 -4.81 1.76 -4.28
N ALA A 58 -3.54 2.17 -4.11
CA ALA A 58 -2.70 2.64 -5.20
C ALA A 58 -1.65 1.56 -5.50
N GLY A 59 -1.64 1.07 -6.73
CA GLY A 59 -0.75 0.01 -7.19
C GLY A 59 0.58 0.53 -7.71
N SER A 60 1.32 -0.36 -8.32
CA SER A 60 2.67 -0.09 -8.82
C SER A 60 2.77 -0.09 -10.35
N GLU A 61 1.66 0.24 -11.05
CA GLU A 61 1.55 0.20 -12.51
C GLU A 61 2.61 1.05 -13.24
N GLY A 62 3.10 2.11 -12.59
CA GLY A 62 4.17 2.96 -13.13
C GLY A 62 5.57 2.41 -12.95
N ASN A 63 5.78 1.30 -12.25
CA ASN A 63 7.10 0.75 -12.00
C ASN A 63 7.74 0.20 -13.29
N PRO A 64 9.04 0.40 -13.52
CA PRO A 64 9.74 -0.17 -14.68
C PRO A 64 9.62 -1.69 -14.78
N SER A 65 9.55 -2.40 -13.67
CA SER A 65 9.43 -3.86 -13.62
C SER A 65 8.01 -4.40 -13.61
N TYR A 66 7.00 -3.51 -13.67
CA TYR A 66 5.60 -3.93 -13.70
C TYR A 66 5.32 -4.88 -14.85
N ASN A 67 4.60 -5.95 -14.60
CA ASN A 67 4.33 -7.02 -15.56
C ASN A 67 2.96 -7.67 -15.33
N ASP A 68 2.58 -8.58 -16.23
CA ASP A 68 1.27 -9.25 -16.18
C ASP A 68 1.09 -10.11 -14.91
N THR A 69 2.16 -10.66 -14.34
CA THR A 69 2.09 -11.43 -13.08
C THR A 69 1.74 -10.51 -11.91
N ILE A 70 2.44 -9.37 -11.78
CA ILE A 70 2.16 -8.37 -10.74
C ILE A 70 0.73 -7.85 -10.90
N LYS A 71 0.33 -7.49 -12.12
CA LYS A 71 -1.05 -7.07 -12.44
C LYS A 71 -2.10 -8.10 -12.04
N MET A 72 -1.84 -9.36 -12.31
CA MET A 72 -2.75 -10.45 -11.93
C MET A 72 -2.87 -10.58 -10.40
N LEU A 73 -1.77 -10.45 -9.66
CA LEU A 73 -1.79 -10.47 -8.19
C LEU A 73 -2.52 -9.25 -7.62
N GLU A 74 -2.26 -8.05 -8.14
CA GLU A 74 -2.95 -6.82 -7.76
C GLU A 74 -4.47 -6.92 -8.00
N ASN A 75 -4.91 -7.38 -9.17
CA ASN A 75 -6.32 -7.59 -9.45
C ASN A 75 -6.93 -8.65 -8.53
N THR A 76 -6.20 -9.75 -8.26
CA THR A 76 -6.67 -10.78 -7.32
C THR A 76 -6.93 -10.23 -5.93
N PHE A 77 -6.05 -9.37 -5.44
CA PHE A 77 -6.20 -8.70 -4.15
C PHE A 77 -7.42 -7.77 -4.14
N LYS A 78 -7.54 -6.89 -5.13
CA LYS A 78 -8.67 -5.95 -5.27
C LYS A 78 -10.01 -6.68 -5.38
N ASP A 79 -10.10 -7.65 -6.27
CA ASP A 79 -11.34 -8.42 -6.48
C ASP A 79 -11.79 -9.11 -5.19
N ALA A 80 -10.84 -9.63 -4.41
CA ALA A 80 -11.14 -10.25 -3.13
C ALA A 80 -11.70 -9.24 -2.11
N LEU A 81 -11.16 -8.01 -2.06
CA LEU A 81 -11.65 -6.95 -1.18
C LEU A 81 -13.02 -6.42 -1.64
N LEU A 82 -13.22 -6.15 -2.92
CA LEU A 82 -14.49 -5.71 -3.47
C LEU A 82 -15.65 -6.69 -3.17
N ASN A 83 -15.33 -7.98 -3.09
CA ASN A 83 -16.31 -9.01 -2.72
C ASN A 83 -16.47 -9.18 -1.20
N ALA A 84 -15.51 -8.74 -0.40
CA ALA A 84 -15.51 -8.95 1.05
C ALA A 84 -16.22 -7.84 1.81
N THR A 85 -16.12 -6.60 1.35
CA THR A 85 -16.63 -5.44 2.09
C THR A 85 -17.17 -4.35 1.17
N PRO A 86 -18.33 -3.75 1.49
CA PRO A 86 -18.87 -2.61 0.75
C PRO A 86 -18.11 -1.30 1.06
N GLU A 87 -17.21 -1.30 2.04
CA GLU A 87 -16.43 -0.12 2.40
C GLU A 87 -15.22 0.10 1.50
N PHE A 88 -14.86 -0.87 0.65
CA PHE A 88 -13.75 -0.79 -0.30
C PHE A 88 -14.27 -0.60 -1.73
N GLN A 89 -13.61 0.25 -2.50
CA GLN A 89 -13.94 0.55 -3.89
C GLN A 89 -12.66 0.72 -4.74
N ASP A 90 -12.76 0.72 -6.09
CA ASP A 90 -11.67 0.94 -7.04
C ASP A 90 -12.02 1.92 -8.18
N GLU A 91 -13.09 2.73 -7.98
CA GLU A 91 -13.50 3.78 -8.90
C GLU A 91 -12.72 5.09 -8.66
N PHE A 92 -12.54 5.46 -7.38
CA PHE A 92 -11.86 6.68 -6.95
C PHE A 92 -10.51 6.33 -6.29
N GLY A 93 -9.47 7.10 -6.61
CA GLY A 93 -8.13 6.91 -6.08
C GLY A 93 -7.15 7.89 -6.69
N TYR A 94 -5.86 7.63 -6.55
CA TYR A 94 -4.83 8.43 -7.20
C TYR A 94 -4.73 8.13 -8.70
N ASP A 95 -4.34 9.15 -9.46
CA ASP A 95 -3.96 8.96 -10.86
C ASP A 95 -2.83 7.94 -10.97
N LYS A 96 -2.91 7.10 -12.00
CA LYS A 96 -1.88 6.09 -12.27
C LYS A 96 -0.68 6.74 -12.95
N ASP A 97 0.51 6.40 -12.48
CA ASP A 97 1.74 6.79 -13.16
C ASP A 97 1.83 6.13 -14.54
N GLU A 98 2.41 6.84 -15.53
CA GLU A 98 2.75 6.25 -16.82
C GLU A 98 3.78 5.12 -16.64
N PRO A 99 3.79 4.09 -17.51
CA PRO A 99 4.75 2.99 -17.42
C PRO A 99 6.21 3.48 -17.35
N GLY A 100 6.93 3.03 -16.37
CA GLY A 100 8.32 3.41 -16.10
C GLY A 100 8.50 4.80 -15.45
N LYS A 101 7.41 5.47 -15.02
CA LYS A 101 7.45 6.82 -14.43
C LYS A 101 7.11 6.86 -12.95
N ALA A 102 6.93 5.73 -12.30
CA ALA A 102 6.64 5.70 -10.86
C ALA A 102 7.67 6.44 -10.03
N ASN A 103 7.18 7.12 -9.00
CA ASN A 103 8.05 7.78 -8.04
C ASN A 103 8.65 6.77 -7.05
N LEU A 104 9.86 6.28 -7.36
CA LEU A 104 10.56 5.29 -6.55
C LEU A 104 11.06 5.81 -5.18
N THR A 105 10.78 7.05 -4.81
CA THR A 105 11.02 7.52 -3.44
C THR A 105 9.89 7.14 -2.47
N VAL A 106 8.75 6.69 -3.01
CA VAL A 106 7.58 6.20 -2.25
C VAL A 106 7.76 4.72 -1.93
N ALA A 107 7.33 4.31 -0.74
CA ALA A 107 7.54 2.96 -0.20
C ALA A 107 7.04 1.84 -1.13
N SER A 108 5.77 1.84 -1.48
CA SER A 108 5.16 0.78 -2.31
C SER A 108 5.87 0.67 -3.67
N ASN A 109 6.14 1.79 -4.35
CA ASN A 109 6.85 1.78 -5.61
C ASN A 109 8.29 1.27 -5.48
N ALA A 110 9.03 1.74 -4.45
CA ALA A 110 10.41 1.31 -4.22
C ALA A 110 10.52 -0.18 -3.89
N VAL A 111 9.65 -0.68 -3.01
CA VAL A 111 9.64 -2.09 -2.61
C VAL A 111 9.20 -2.97 -3.78
N GLY A 112 8.10 -2.61 -4.45
CA GLY A 112 7.62 -3.32 -5.65
C GLY A 112 8.68 -3.39 -6.74
N GLU A 113 9.40 -2.29 -7.01
CA GLU A 113 10.48 -2.28 -7.99
C GLU A 113 11.69 -3.11 -7.56
N LYS A 114 12.13 -2.97 -6.30
CA LYS A 114 13.32 -3.67 -5.78
C LYS A 114 13.13 -5.18 -5.74
N PHE A 115 11.98 -5.65 -5.25
CA PHE A 115 11.72 -7.07 -5.03
C PHE A 115 10.91 -7.74 -6.15
N LYS A 116 10.46 -6.97 -7.15
CA LYS A 116 9.63 -7.46 -8.26
C LYS A 116 8.35 -8.13 -7.78
N CYS A 117 7.78 -7.61 -6.73
CA CYS A 117 6.60 -8.16 -6.05
C CYS A 117 5.39 -7.23 -6.20
N MET A 118 4.21 -7.77 -5.94
CA MET A 118 3.00 -6.98 -5.76
C MET A 118 3.17 -6.01 -4.58
N ALA A 119 2.89 -4.72 -4.80
CA ALA A 119 3.01 -3.71 -3.76
C ALA A 119 1.87 -2.68 -3.85
N TYR A 120 1.14 -2.49 -2.76
CA TYR A 120 0.06 -1.51 -2.66
C TYR A 120 0.30 -0.51 -1.53
N THR A 121 -0.05 0.75 -1.79
CA THR A 121 -0.45 1.67 -0.73
C THR A 121 -1.95 1.50 -0.52
N VAL A 122 -2.36 1.21 0.71
CA VAL A 122 -3.76 1.10 1.13
C VAL A 122 -4.12 2.39 1.84
N GLU A 123 -5.11 3.10 1.35
CA GLU A 123 -5.57 4.37 1.92
C GLU A 123 -6.90 4.21 2.64
N MET A 124 -7.02 4.86 3.79
CA MET A 124 -8.24 5.00 4.59
C MET A 124 -8.64 6.47 4.67
N PRO A 125 -9.93 6.82 4.67
CA PRO A 125 -10.34 8.21 4.83
C PRO A 125 -10.05 8.72 6.26
N PHE A 126 -9.71 10.01 6.40
CA PHE A 126 -9.52 10.61 7.74
C PHE A 126 -10.83 10.90 8.46
N LYS A 127 -11.90 11.18 7.75
CA LYS A 127 -13.15 11.65 8.36
C LYS A 127 -14.26 10.61 8.28
N ASP A 128 -14.63 10.21 7.09
CA ASP A 128 -15.69 9.24 6.83
C ASP A 128 -15.52 8.61 5.45
N ASN A 129 -16.17 7.47 5.22
CA ASN A 129 -16.22 6.80 3.93
C ASN A 129 -17.52 7.21 3.22
N ALA A 130 -17.39 7.79 2.03
CA ALA A 130 -18.52 8.28 1.27
C ALA A 130 -19.44 7.16 0.73
N ASP A 131 -18.92 5.94 0.53
CA ASP A 131 -19.71 4.79 0.07
C ASP A 131 -20.61 4.22 1.18
N VAL A 132 -20.13 4.27 2.42
CA VAL A 132 -20.85 3.78 3.61
C VAL A 132 -20.70 4.82 4.74
N PRO A 133 -21.41 5.96 4.65
CA PRO A 133 -21.25 7.04 5.62
C PRO A 133 -21.80 6.67 7.01
N ASP A 134 -21.15 7.20 8.05
CA ASP A 134 -21.60 7.14 9.45
C ASP A 134 -21.65 8.56 10.03
N ASP A 135 -22.83 9.15 10.05
CA ASP A 135 -23.06 10.54 10.50
C ASP A 135 -22.71 10.79 11.97
N ILE A 136 -22.51 9.74 12.77
CA ILE A 136 -22.23 9.85 14.20
C ILE A 136 -20.73 9.75 14.50
N TYR A 137 -20.06 8.74 13.93
CA TYR A 137 -18.68 8.42 14.27
C TYR A 137 -17.70 8.58 13.10
N GLY A 138 -18.20 8.67 11.86
CA GLY A 138 -17.38 8.73 10.67
C GLY A 138 -16.47 7.50 10.53
N TRP A 139 -15.24 7.72 10.08
CA TRP A 139 -14.22 6.67 10.02
C TRP A 139 -13.64 6.39 11.42
N SER A 140 -14.13 5.36 12.05
CA SER A 140 -13.84 5.03 13.45
C SER A 140 -12.70 4.01 13.60
N VAL A 141 -12.20 3.86 14.84
CA VAL A 141 -11.21 2.83 15.19
C VAL A 141 -11.73 1.42 14.87
N GLN A 142 -13.03 1.17 15.09
CA GLN A 142 -13.67 -0.11 14.79
C GLN A 142 -13.63 -0.40 13.29
N ARG A 143 -13.94 0.59 12.46
CA ARG A 143 -13.89 0.46 10.99
C ARG A 143 -12.47 0.23 10.49
N SER A 144 -11.48 0.93 11.06
CA SER A 144 -10.06 0.68 10.73
C SER A 144 -9.62 -0.74 11.09
N ARG A 145 -10.10 -1.28 12.22
CA ARG A 145 -9.82 -2.68 12.61
C ARG A 145 -10.50 -3.67 11.66
N GLN A 146 -11.76 -3.42 11.31
CA GLN A 146 -12.49 -4.25 10.37
C GLN A 146 -11.80 -4.26 8.99
N LEU A 147 -11.38 -3.10 8.48
CA LEU A 147 -10.60 -3.04 7.25
C LEU A 147 -9.33 -3.89 7.34
N GLY A 148 -8.63 -3.87 8.49
CA GLY A 148 -7.47 -4.73 8.71
C GLY A 148 -7.79 -6.22 8.62
N GLU A 149 -8.95 -6.65 9.11
CA GLU A 149 -9.44 -8.04 8.96
C GLU A 149 -9.80 -8.34 7.50
N ASP A 150 -10.47 -7.42 6.81
CA ASP A 150 -10.88 -7.57 5.41
C ASP A 150 -9.64 -7.66 4.49
N LEU A 151 -8.59 -6.87 4.76
CA LEU A 151 -7.31 -6.94 4.02
C LEU A 151 -6.69 -8.35 4.06
N LEU A 152 -6.86 -9.10 5.14
CA LEU A 152 -6.38 -10.47 5.24
C LEU A 152 -7.07 -11.42 4.24
N ILE A 153 -8.28 -11.10 3.80
CA ILE A 153 -8.98 -11.87 2.75
C ILE A 153 -8.23 -11.68 1.42
N GLY A 154 -7.86 -10.44 1.09
CA GLY A 154 -7.04 -10.12 -0.08
C GLY A 154 -5.67 -10.78 -0.02
N VAL A 155 -4.98 -10.69 1.13
CA VAL A 155 -3.69 -11.37 1.38
C VAL A 155 -3.81 -12.87 1.14
N ASN A 156 -4.81 -13.53 1.71
CA ASN A 156 -5.02 -14.98 1.56
C ASN A 156 -5.28 -15.38 0.09
N ALA A 157 -5.98 -14.54 -0.68
CA ALA A 157 -6.21 -14.79 -2.10
C ALA A 157 -4.90 -14.73 -2.92
N VAL A 158 -4.01 -13.77 -2.61
CA VAL A 158 -2.71 -13.60 -3.28
C VAL A 158 -1.73 -14.71 -2.88
N VAL A 159 -1.59 -15.03 -1.58
CA VAL A 159 -0.65 -16.04 -1.08
C VAL A 159 -0.89 -17.42 -1.72
N LYS A 160 -2.13 -17.78 -2.01
CA LYS A 160 -2.46 -19.02 -2.72
C LYS A 160 -1.89 -19.06 -4.14
N LYS A 161 -1.82 -17.89 -4.81
CA LYS A 161 -1.28 -17.76 -6.17
C LYS A 161 0.25 -17.72 -6.18
N LEU A 162 0.87 -17.07 -5.19
CA LEU A 162 2.33 -17.07 -5.02
C LEU A 162 2.86 -18.51 -4.90
N LYS A 163 2.26 -19.32 -4.02
CA LYS A 163 2.64 -20.73 -3.85
C LYS A 163 2.43 -21.59 -5.11
N ALA A 164 1.50 -21.26 -5.97
CA ALA A 164 1.25 -22.00 -7.21
C ALA A 164 2.27 -21.67 -8.32
N SER A 165 2.94 -20.53 -8.25
CA SER A 165 3.96 -20.11 -9.23
C SER A 165 5.36 -20.67 -8.95
N GLU A 166 5.58 -21.27 -7.76
CA GLU A 166 6.85 -21.90 -7.37
C GLU A 166 6.92 -23.40 -7.71
N GLN A 167 5.87 -24.00 -8.27
CA GLN A 167 5.78 -25.40 -8.72
C GLN A 167 5.90 -25.50 -10.24
#